data_a2f95908f1dd9510b49aac62b1697732
#
_entry.id   a2f95908f1dd9510b49aac62b1697732
#
_cell.length_a   1.000
_cell.length_b   1.000
_cell.length_c   1.000
_cell.angle_alpha   90.00
_cell.angle_beta   90.00
_cell.angle_gamma   90.00
#
_symmetry.space_group_name_H-M   'P 1'
#
loop_
_entity.id
_entity.type
_entity.pdbx_description
1 polymer ?
#
loop_
_entity_poly.entity_id
_entity_poly.type
_entity_poly.pdbx_seq_one_letter_code
_entity_poly.pdbx_strand_id
1 'polypeptide(L)'
;MPTMMRDASISFPLLGDWSIDPSASFTLFGHTFYWYGVIIAVGFILAMLYCARHCRRCGIEPDTLYDFLIWMIPLAIIGARLYYVIFQWSDYREHPLNAFKIWEGGLAIYGGVIAGILTGVVWCRKRKIPLGAVADACAPGLLIGQCIGRWGNFINREAFGRETAAFSRMGLTLPGRETVYVHPTFLYESLWNFAGFLMLHFWFRKHERRFDGECILLYAVWYGIGRALIEGLRTDSLYITGTDIRVSQLLAGVSAAVAAVLLALLYTGKLRHPPRYVDRERGETQQDT
;
A
#
# COMPACT_ATOMS: atom_id res chain seq x y z
N MET A 1 -18.30 14.90 -5.58
CA MET A 1 -18.97 13.68 -6.10
C MET A 1 -18.67 12.37 -5.33
N PRO A 2 -17.55 12.11 -4.66
CA PRO A 2 -17.33 10.82 -3.96
C PRO A 2 -18.26 10.54 -2.78
N THR A 3 -18.77 11.55 -2.11
CA THR A 3 -19.66 11.44 -0.94
C THR A 3 -21.08 10.99 -1.26
N MET A 4 -21.50 11.08 -2.52
CA MET A 4 -22.89 10.78 -2.92
C MET A 4 -23.18 9.29 -3.16
N MET A 5 -22.18 8.42 -3.27
CA MET A 5 -22.38 7.00 -3.60
C MET A 5 -22.33 6.05 -2.40
N ARG A 6 -22.15 6.55 -1.18
CA ARG A 6 -22.03 5.70 0.03
C ARG A 6 -23.26 4.84 0.32
N ASP A 7 -24.43 5.31 -0.10
CA ASP A 7 -25.72 4.61 0.09
C ASP A 7 -26.17 3.84 -1.17
N ALA A 8 -25.27 3.67 -2.15
CA ALA A 8 -25.60 2.94 -3.35
C ALA A 8 -25.54 1.43 -3.11
N SER A 9 -26.52 0.66 -3.59
CA SER A 9 -26.37 -0.78 -3.71
C SER A 9 -25.41 -1.12 -4.84
N ILE A 10 -24.69 -2.24 -4.69
CA ILE A 10 -23.65 -2.69 -5.59
C ILE A 10 -24.14 -3.93 -6.33
N SER A 11 -23.98 -3.98 -7.65
CA SER A 11 -24.29 -5.14 -8.47
C SER A 11 -23.14 -5.48 -9.42
N PHE A 12 -23.05 -6.74 -9.78
CA PHE A 12 -22.10 -7.23 -10.77
C PHE A 12 -22.87 -8.00 -11.86
N PRO A 13 -23.15 -7.40 -13.00
CA PRO A 13 -23.91 -8.06 -14.08
C PRO A 13 -23.30 -9.40 -14.54
N LEU A 14 -21.98 -9.56 -14.41
CA LEU A 14 -21.28 -10.82 -14.68
C LEU A 14 -21.74 -11.98 -13.77
N LEU A 15 -22.18 -11.67 -12.53
CA LEU A 15 -22.63 -12.64 -11.53
C LEU A 15 -24.18 -12.78 -11.51
N GLY A 16 -24.89 -12.17 -12.47
CA GLY A 16 -26.34 -12.12 -12.53
C GLY A 16 -26.90 -10.84 -11.89
N ASP A 17 -28.23 -10.80 -11.71
CA ASP A 17 -28.96 -9.62 -11.19
C ASP A 17 -28.85 -9.47 -9.66
N TRP A 18 -27.86 -10.08 -9.06
CA TRP A 18 -27.63 -10.03 -7.63
C TRP A 18 -27.04 -8.69 -7.22
N SER A 19 -27.67 -8.04 -6.23
CA SER A 19 -27.20 -6.79 -5.66
C SER A 19 -26.93 -6.95 -4.16
N ILE A 20 -25.90 -6.27 -3.66
CA ILE A 20 -25.54 -6.23 -2.25
C ILE A 20 -25.46 -4.78 -1.78
N ASP A 21 -25.86 -4.57 -0.54
CA ASP A 21 -25.73 -3.28 0.14
C ASP A 21 -25.03 -3.46 1.49
N PRO A 22 -23.70 -3.66 1.49
CA PRO A 22 -22.96 -3.85 2.72
C PRO A 22 -22.94 -2.54 3.54
N SER A 23 -23.32 -2.62 4.82
CA SER A 23 -23.17 -1.48 5.73
C SER A 23 -21.71 -1.06 5.83
N ALA A 24 -21.42 0.24 5.80
CA ALA A 24 -20.06 0.76 5.97
C ALA A 24 -19.54 0.65 7.41
N SER A 25 -20.45 0.49 8.38
CA SER A 25 -20.12 0.43 9.81
C SER A 25 -21.05 -0.52 10.56
N PHE A 26 -20.63 -0.90 11.76
CA PHE A 26 -21.44 -1.64 12.72
C PHE A 26 -21.26 -1.03 14.12
N THR A 27 -22.24 -1.24 14.99
CA THR A 27 -22.19 -0.74 16.37
C THR A 27 -21.93 -1.90 17.32
N LEU A 28 -20.92 -1.76 18.18
CA LEU A 28 -20.56 -2.74 19.20
C LEU A 28 -20.33 -2.00 20.52
N PHE A 29 -20.97 -2.42 21.59
CA PHE A 29 -20.91 -1.78 22.94
C PHE A 29 -21.17 -0.25 22.91
N GLY A 30 -22.10 0.21 22.05
CA GLY A 30 -22.44 1.63 21.93
C GLY A 30 -21.45 2.46 21.11
N HIS A 31 -20.37 1.87 20.58
CA HIS A 31 -19.39 2.53 19.73
C HIS A 31 -19.55 2.09 18.27
N THR A 32 -19.43 3.04 17.34
CA THR A 32 -19.48 2.76 15.89
C THR A 32 -18.10 2.41 15.37
N PHE A 33 -17.98 1.25 14.77
CA PHE A 33 -16.79 0.75 14.10
C PHE A 33 -17.01 0.73 12.59
N TYR A 34 -16.01 1.20 11.83
CA TYR A 34 -16.05 1.20 10.37
C TYR A 34 -15.34 -0.04 9.83
N TRP A 35 -15.99 -0.76 8.93
CA TRP A 35 -15.40 -1.94 8.27
C TRP A 35 -14.09 -1.65 7.56
N TYR A 36 -13.95 -0.44 7.01
CA TYR A 36 -12.69 0.00 6.41
C TYR A 36 -11.50 -0.16 7.37
N GLY A 37 -11.64 0.31 8.60
CA GLY A 37 -10.60 0.18 9.62
C GLY A 37 -10.30 -1.27 9.99
N VAL A 38 -11.34 -2.10 10.10
CA VAL A 38 -11.19 -3.55 10.38
C VAL A 38 -10.45 -4.25 9.24
N ILE A 39 -10.80 -3.98 7.99
CA ILE A 39 -10.15 -4.57 6.80
C ILE A 39 -8.66 -4.17 6.75
N ILE A 40 -8.34 -2.89 7.00
CA ILE A 40 -6.96 -2.43 7.05
C ILE A 40 -6.19 -3.13 8.18
N ALA A 41 -6.78 -3.26 9.38
CA ALA A 41 -6.15 -3.94 10.51
C ALA A 41 -5.88 -5.43 10.19
N VAL A 42 -6.85 -6.13 9.61
CA VAL A 42 -6.69 -7.53 9.18
C VAL A 42 -5.59 -7.64 8.12
N GLY A 43 -5.62 -6.78 7.10
CA GLY A 43 -4.59 -6.74 6.06
C GLY A 43 -3.19 -6.50 6.63
N PHE A 44 -3.08 -5.58 7.58
CA PHE A 44 -1.82 -5.30 8.28
C PHE A 44 -1.33 -6.51 9.11
N ILE A 45 -2.20 -7.15 9.88
CA ILE A 45 -1.84 -8.34 10.69
C ILE A 45 -1.37 -9.47 9.78
N LEU A 46 -2.07 -9.77 8.69
CA LEU A 46 -1.69 -10.81 7.74
C LEU A 46 -0.37 -10.49 7.05
N ALA A 47 -0.15 -9.24 6.65
CA ALA A 47 1.11 -8.76 6.10
C ALA A 47 2.25 -8.93 7.10
N MET A 48 2.07 -8.51 8.35
CA MET A 48 3.05 -8.64 9.42
C MET A 48 3.41 -10.10 9.71
N LEU A 49 2.42 -10.98 9.83
CA LEU A 49 2.64 -12.41 10.05
C LEU A 49 3.40 -13.06 8.89
N TYR A 50 3.10 -12.66 7.66
CA TYR A 50 3.84 -13.12 6.49
C TYR A 50 5.28 -12.61 6.51
N CYS A 51 5.49 -11.30 6.75
CA CYS A 51 6.82 -10.70 6.82
C CYS A 51 7.68 -11.32 7.92
N ALA A 52 7.10 -11.60 9.09
CA ALA A 52 7.81 -12.25 10.19
C ALA A 52 8.31 -13.68 9.84
N ARG A 53 7.56 -14.39 8.97
CA ARG A 53 8.05 -15.69 8.44
C ARG A 53 9.06 -15.53 7.31
N HIS A 54 8.97 -14.45 6.56
CA HIS A 54 9.81 -14.20 5.39
C HIS A 54 11.15 -13.55 5.74
N CYS A 55 11.21 -12.71 6.79
CA CYS A 55 12.37 -11.89 7.14
C CYS A 55 13.65 -12.70 7.41
N ARG A 56 13.53 -13.94 7.92
CA ARG A 56 14.68 -14.83 8.14
C ARG A 56 15.44 -15.14 6.85
N ARG A 57 14.77 -15.13 5.68
CA ARG A 57 15.44 -15.27 4.39
C ARG A 57 16.26 -14.02 4.02
N CYS A 58 16.02 -12.91 4.70
CA CYS A 58 16.76 -11.68 4.55
C CYS A 58 17.88 -11.53 5.59
N GLY A 59 18.09 -12.54 6.46
CA GLY A 59 19.02 -12.47 7.58
C GLY A 59 18.48 -11.66 8.76
N ILE A 60 17.17 -11.40 8.81
CA ILE A 60 16.54 -10.58 9.85
C ILE A 60 15.71 -11.50 10.74
N GLU A 61 15.95 -11.44 12.05
CA GLU A 61 15.13 -12.13 13.03
C GLU A 61 13.74 -11.47 13.15
N PRO A 62 12.66 -12.25 13.41
CA PRO A 62 11.33 -11.70 13.57
C PRO A 62 11.21 -10.62 14.65
N ASP A 63 11.93 -10.76 15.76
CA ASP A 63 11.92 -9.78 16.85
C ASP A 63 12.52 -8.44 16.40
N THR A 64 13.55 -8.47 15.57
CA THR A 64 14.13 -7.28 14.94
C THR A 64 13.13 -6.60 14.01
N LEU A 65 12.34 -7.38 13.25
CA LEU A 65 11.27 -6.83 12.41
C LEU A 65 10.16 -6.21 13.27
N TYR A 66 9.75 -6.84 14.36
CA TYR A 66 8.75 -6.29 15.28
C TYR A 66 9.22 -5.00 15.92
N ASP A 67 10.48 -4.95 16.39
CA ASP A 67 11.10 -3.73 16.91
C ASP A 67 11.07 -2.59 15.86
N PHE A 68 11.38 -2.89 14.61
CA PHE A 68 11.24 -1.92 13.51
C PHE A 68 9.80 -1.41 13.36
N LEU A 69 8.81 -2.30 13.36
CA LEU A 69 7.40 -1.95 13.17
C LEU A 69 6.84 -1.11 14.33
N ILE A 70 7.28 -1.38 15.57
CA ILE A 70 6.90 -0.60 16.77
C ILE A 70 7.26 0.88 16.60
N TRP A 71 8.40 1.19 15.98
CA TRP A 71 8.80 2.56 15.71
C TRP A 71 8.18 3.12 14.43
N MET A 72 8.12 2.33 13.38
CA MET A 72 7.69 2.76 12.07
C MET A 72 6.21 3.15 12.04
N ILE A 73 5.33 2.37 12.69
CA ILE A 73 3.89 2.61 12.62
C ILE A 73 3.47 3.92 13.28
N PRO A 74 3.83 4.21 14.56
CA PRO A 74 3.46 5.47 15.18
C PRO A 74 4.03 6.68 14.45
N LEU A 75 5.30 6.61 14.02
CA LEU A 75 5.95 7.71 13.31
C LEU A 75 5.34 7.94 11.92
N ALA A 76 4.92 6.88 11.22
CA ALA A 76 4.19 7.01 9.96
C ALA A 76 2.81 7.67 10.17
N ILE A 77 2.08 7.32 11.23
CA ILE A 77 0.80 7.95 11.58
C ILE A 77 1.00 9.43 11.92
N ILE A 78 1.99 9.76 12.73
CA ILE A 78 2.34 11.15 13.07
C ILE A 78 2.70 11.93 11.79
N GLY A 79 3.51 11.34 10.91
CA GLY A 79 3.89 11.96 9.65
C GLY A 79 2.70 12.17 8.71
N ALA A 80 1.77 11.21 8.64
CA ALA A 80 0.53 11.34 7.86
C ALA A 80 -0.34 12.49 8.38
N ARG A 81 -0.45 12.63 9.69
CA ARG A 81 -1.22 13.71 10.33
C ARG A 81 -0.53 15.06 10.14
N LEU A 82 0.76 15.13 10.39
CA LEU A 82 1.54 16.37 10.25
C LEU A 82 1.45 16.91 8.82
N TYR A 83 1.62 16.03 7.82
CA TYR A 83 1.49 16.41 6.41
C TYR A 83 0.08 16.97 6.12
N TYR A 84 -0.96 16.30 6.58
CA TYR A 84 -2.33 16.74 6.38
C TYR A 84 -2.58 18.14 7.01
N VAL A 85 -2.18 18.32 8.26
CA VAL A 85 -2.35 19.59 9.01
C VAL A 85 -1.59 20.74 8.34
N ILE A 86 -0.36 20.49 7.85
CA ILE A 86 0.43 21.51 7.15
C ILE A 86 -0.28 21.99 5.88
N PHE A 87 -0.80 21.05 5.07
CA PHE A 87 -1.46 21.39 3.81
C PHE A 87 -2.90 21.92 3.96
N GLN A 88 -3.53 21.67 5.12
CA GLN A 88 -4.86 22.16 5.47
C GLN A 88 -4.81 23.14 6.65
N TRP A 89 -3.72 23.91 6.75
CA TRP A 89 -3.49 24.80 7.91
C TRP A 89 -4.61 25.82 8.13
N SER A 90 -5.31 26.23 7.06
CA SER A 90 -6.49 27.12 7.15
C SER A 90 -7.54 26.61 8.12
N ASP A 91 -7.75 25.29 8.19
CA ASP A 91 -8.79 24.65 9.00
C ASP A 91 -8.37 24.49 10.47
N TYR A 92 -7.07 24.58 10.73
CA TYR A 92 -6.49 24.37 12.07
C TYR A 92 -6.02 25.65 12.77
N ARG A 93 -5.83 26.75 12.04
CA ARG A 93 -5.27 28.01 12.59
C ARG A 93 -6.09 28.59 13.74
N GLU A 94 -7.42 28.41 13.74
CA GLU A 94 -8.32 28.93 14.79
C GLU A 94 -8.34 28.00 16.02
N HIS A 95 -8.19 26.71 15.81
CA HIS A 95 -8.19 25.68 16.86
C HIS A 95 -7.03 24.68 16.67
N PRO A 96 -5.76 25.07 16.94
CA PRO A 96 -4.58 24.23 16.65
C PRO A 96 -4.58 22.88 17.37
N LEU A 97 -5.25 22.77 18.53
CA LEU A 97 -5.38 21.51 19.28
C LEU A 97 -6.16 20.43 18.51
N ASN A 98 -7.00 20.81 17.54
CA ASN A 98 -7.67 19.85 16.67
C ASN A 98 -6.68 19.05 15.79
N ALA A 99 -5.44 19.54 15.63
CA ALA A 99 -4.38 18.79 14.97
C ALA A 99 -4.07 17.43 15.64
N PHE A 100 -4.34 17.27 16.93
CA PHE A 100 -4.13 16.02 17.66
C PHE A 100 -5.28 15.02 17.54
N LYS A 101 -6.45 15.42 17.02
CA LYS A 101 -7.64 14.60 16.91
C LYS A 101 -7.56 13.68 15.67
N ILE A 102 -6.69 12.67 15.71
CA ILE A 102 -6.50 11.72 14.62
C ILE A 102 -7.73 10.85 14.34
N TRP A 103 -8.61 10.66 15.32
CA TRP A 103 -9.85 9.88 15.21
C TRP A 103 -10.95 10.57 14.39
N GLU A 104 -10.82 11.88 14.13
CA GLU A 104 -11.70 12.63 13.24
C GLU A 104 -11.30 12.50 11.76
N GLY A 105 -10.26 11.70 11.45
CA GLY A 105 -9.71 11.55 10.11
C GLY A 105 -8.59 12.55 9.83
N GLY A 106 -8.36 12.89 8.55
CA GLY A 106 -7.31 13.84 8.14
C GLY A 106 -5.90 13.25 8.26
N LEU A 107 -5.67 12.11 7.59
CA LEU A 107 -4.37 11.47 7.45
C LEU A 107 -3.98 11.44 5.96
N ALA A 108 -2.85 12.05 5.62
CA ALA A 108 -2.34 12.08 4.25
C ALA A 108 -1.35 10.95 4.02
N ILE A 109 -1.63 10.09 3.05
CA ILE A 109 -0.80 8.92 2.73
C ILE A 109 0.65 9.28 2.43
N TYR A 110 0.89 10.40 1.73
CA TYR A 110 2.24 10.85 1.40
C TYR A 110 3.08 11.18 2.64
N GLY A 111 2.47 11.81 3.65
CA GLY A 111 3.13 12.07 4.92
C GLY A 111 3.53 10.79 5.65
N GLY A 112 2.65 9.78 5.63
CA GLY A 112 2.94 8.48 6.20
C GLY A 112 4.08 7.75 5.49
N VAL A 113 4.09 7.77 4.16
CA VAL A 113 5.16 7.16 3.34
C VAL A 113 6.50 7.84 3.60
N ILE A 114 6.55 9.17 3.57
CA ILE A 114 7.79 9.94 3.83
C ILE A 114 8.32 9.63 5.23
N ALA A 115 7.47 9.72 6.25
CA ALA A 115 7.88 9.42 7.63
C ALA A 115 8.31 7.97 7.82
N GLY A 116 7.61 7.02 7.19
CA GLY A 116 7.99 5.59 7.21
C GLY A 116 9.36 5.35 6.59
N ILE A 117 9.65 5.94 5.42
CA ILE A 117 10.97 5.85 4.77
C ILE A 117 12.06 6.47 5.66
N LEU A 118 11.83 7.67 6.18
CA LEU A 118 12.79 8.35 7.05
C LEU A 118 13.07 7.53 8.31
N THR A 119 12.02 7.00 8.95
CA THR A 119 12.15 6.10 10.09
C THR A 119 12.97 4.87 9.74
N GLY A 120 12.67 4.24 8.59
CA GLY A 120 13.40 3.08 8.10
C GLY A 120 14.89 3.38 7.91
N VAL A 121 15.22 4.49 7.26
CA VAL A 121 16.62 4.90 7.06
C VAL A 121 17.34 5.14 8.39
N VAL A 122 16.74 5.88 9.33
CA VAL A 122 17.34 6.18 10.63
C VAL A 122 17.51 4.91 11.46
N TRP A 123 16.46 4.08 11.52
CA TRP A 123 16.47 2.83 12.29
C TRP A 123 17.50 1.85 11.74
N CYS A 124 17.54 1.62 10.43
CA CYS A 124 18.52 0.75 9.78
C CYS A 124 19.96 1.20 10.03
N ARG A 125 20.22 2.53 9.96
CA ARG A 125 21.54 3.08 10.27
C ARG A 125 21.96 2.83 11.72
N LYS A 126 21.02 3.02 12.68
CA LYS A 126 21.30 2.78 14.09
C LYS A 126 21.58 1.30 14.42
N ARG A 127 20.84 0.40 13.76
CA ARG A 127 20.97 -1.06 13.93
C ARG A 127 22.05 -1.68 13.04
N LYS A 128 22.69 -0.90 12.15
CA LYS A 128 23.68 -1.36 11.16
C LYS A 128 23.17 -2.46 10.22
N ILE A 129 21.84 -2.48 9.99
CA ILE A 129 21.17 -3.39 9.04
C ILE A 129 20.98 -2.66 7.73
N PRO A 130 21.30 -3.26 6.55
CA PRO A 130 21.05 -2.63 5.27
C PRO A 130 19.56 -2.36 5.05
N LEU A 131 19.21 -1.13 4.63
CA LEU A 131 17.84 -0.75 4.34
C LEU A 131 17.20 -1.70 3.29
N GLY A 132 17.99 -2.12 2.29
CA GLY A 132 17.55 -3.07 1.26
C GLY A 132 17.08 -4.40 1.85
N ALA A 133 17.78 -4.94 2.86
CA ALA A 133 17.39 -6.20 3.50
C ALA A 133 16.04 -6.07 4.25
N VAL A 134 15.84 -4.97 4.98
CA VAL A 134 14.58 -4.69 5.70
C VAL A 134 13.45 -4.44 4.69
N ALA A 135 13.70 -3.66 3.65
CA ALA A 135 12.73 -3.38 2.61
C ALA A 135 12.30 -4.67 1.86
N ASP A 136 13.25 -5.57 1.57
CA ASP A 136 12.96 -6.86 0.96
C ASP A 136 12.12 -7.76 1.86
N ALA A 137 12.38 -7.75 3.17
CA ALA A 137 11.57 -8.49 4.14
C ALA A 137 10.12 -8.00 4.17
N CYS A 138 9.89 -6.70 3.94
CA CYS A 138 8.57 -6.06 3.98
C CYS A 138 7.84 -6.08 2.63
N ALA A 139 8.53 -6.17 1.50
CA ALA A 139 7.95 -5.98 0.16
C ALA A 139 6.74 -6.90 -0.16
N PRO A 140 6.77 -8.22 0.12
CA PRO A 140 5.60 -9.06 -0.11
C PRO A 140 4.41 -8.70 0.80
N GLY A 141 4.70 -8.25 2.04
CA GLY A 141 3.67 -7.79 2.98
C GLY A 141 2.97 -6.52 2.51
N LEU A 142 3.68 -5.60 1.84
CA LEU A 142 3.05 -4.43 1.23
C LEU A 142 1.98 -4.83 0.21
N LEU A 143 2.26 -5.83 -0.64
CA LEU A 143 1.28 -6.34 -1.62
C LEU A 143 0.08 -6.99 -0.96
N ILE A 144 0.27 -7.75 0.15
CA ILE A 144 -0.82 -8.33 0.94
C ILE A 144 -1.71 -7.21 1.51
N GLY A 145 -1.10 -6.23 2.19
CA GLY A 145 -1.82 -5.11 2.78
C GLY A 145 -2.58 -4.29 1.74
N GLN A 146 -1.97 -4.00 0.60
CA GLN A 146 -2.59 -3.30 -0.52
C GLN A 146 -3.73 -4.11 -1.15
N CYS A 147 -3.54 -5.42 -1.37
CA CYS A 147 -4.58 -6.31 -1.90
C CYS A 147 -5.83 -6.29 -1.01
N ILE A 148 -5.66 -6.50 0.28
CA ILE A 148 -6.76 -6.57 1.25
C ILE A 148 -7.38 -5.18 1.47
N GLY A 149 -6.55 -4.14 1.56
CA GLY A 149 -7.00 -2.77 1.80
C GLY A 149 -7.97 -2.24 0.73
N ARG A 150 -7.86 -2.71 -0.52
CA ARG A 150 -8.79 -2.33 -1.59
C ARG A 150 -10.24 -2.76 -1.35
N TRP A 151 -10.46 -3.79 -0.56
CA TRP A 151 -11.81 -4.19 -0.17
C TRP A 151 -12.48 -3.19 0.78
N GLY A 152 -11.69 -2.38 1.49
CA GLY A 152 -12.22 -1.23 2.24
C GLY A 152 -12.85 -0.17 1.31
N ASN A 153 -12.23 0.11 0.15
CA ASN A 153 -12.82 1.00 -0.84
C ASN A 153 -14.13 0.44 -1.42
N PHE A 154 -14.21 -0.88 -1.62
CA PHE A 154 -15.45 -1.55 -2.02
C PHE A 154 -16.58 -1.33 -1.01
N ILE A 155 -16.34 -1.58 0.27
CA ILE A 155 -17.34 -1.36 1.32
C ILE A 155 -17.79 0.11 1.39
N ASN A 156 -16.87 1.05 1.21
CA ASN A 156 -17.17 2.48 1.24
C ASN A 156 -17.73 3.02 -0.08
N ARG A 157 -17.83 2.21 -1.15
CA ARG A 157 -18.19 2.65 -2.52
C ARG A 157 -17.39 3.87 -2.96
N GLU A 158 -16.10 3.83 -2.74
CA GLU A 158 -15.18 4.92 -3.10
C GLU A 158 -14.09 4.43 -4.04
N ALA A 159 -13.34 5.37 -4.65
CA ALA A 159 -12.20 5.06 -5.51
C ALA A 159 -12.55 4.13 -6.70
N PHE A 160 -13.78 4.19 -7.20
CA PHE A 160 -14.19 3.51 -8.42
C PHE A 160 -13.73 4.25 -9.68
N GLY A 161 -13.77 3.56 -10.82
CA GLY A 161 -13.34 4.11 -12.09
C GLY A 161 -14.47 4.86 -12.84
N ARG A 162 -14.14 5.31 -14.05
CA ARG A 162 -15.09 5.95 -14.95
C ARG A 162 -16.21 5.00 -15.35
N GLU A 163 -17.30 5.57 -15.87
CA GLU A 163 -18.37 4.80 -16.47
C GLU A 163 -17.85 3.91 -17.58
N THR A 164 -18.42 2.71 -17.67
CA THR A 164 -17.97 1.70 -18.62
C THR A 164 -19.07 0.71 -18.99
N ALA A 165 -19.00 0.21 -20.23
CA ALA A 165 -19.78 -0.91 -20.71
C ALA A 165 -19.01 -2.24 -20.66
N ALA A 166 -17.79 -2.28 -20.08
CA ALA A 166 -16.96 -3.49 -20.01
C ALA A 166 -17.71 -4.64 -19.33
N PHE A 167 -17.36 -5.87 -19.69
CA PHE A 167 -17.97 -7.08 -19.11
C PHE A 167 -17.81 -7.17 -17.59
N SER A 168 -16.68 -6.63 -17.06
CA SER A 168 -16.34 -6.62 -15.64
C SER A 168 -16.93 -5.43 -14.86
N ARG A 169 -17.88 -4.68 -15.46
CA ARG A 169 -18.44 -3.50 -14.83
C ARG A 169 -19.14 -3.79 -13.51
N MET A 170 -19.08 -2.83 -12.61
CA MET A 170 -19.80 -2.80 -11.34
C MET A 170 -20.93 -1.78 -11.42
N GLY A 171 -22.14 -2.18 -11.10
CA GLY A 171 -23.29 -1.28 -11.01
C GLY A 171 -23.36 -0.63 -9.63
N LEU A 172 -23.62 0.67 -9.60
CA LEU A 172 -23.89 1.46 -8.40
C LEU A 172 -25.29 2.07 -8.56
N THR A 173 -26.23 1.68 -7.70
CA THR A 173 -27.62 2.12 -7.75
C THR A 173 -27.97 2.88 -6.48
N LEU A 174 -28.20 4.18 -6.61
CA LEU A 174 -28.75 5.00 -5.53
C LEU A 174 -30.27 4.80 -5.42
N PRO A 175 -30.87 4.92 -4.22
CA PRO A 175 -32.31 4.84 -4.05
C PRO A 175 -33.04 5.80 -4.99
N GLY A 176 -33.95 5.24 -5.83
CA GLY A 176 -34.75 6.00 -6.78
C GLY A 176 -33.99 6.55 -8.00
N ARG A 177 -32.78 6.09 -8.27
CA ARG A 177 -31.98 6.47 -9.45
C ARG A 177 -31.64 5.26 -10.30
N GLU A 178 -31.32 5.51 -11.56
CA GLU A 178 -30.80 4.48 -12.47
C GLU A 178 -29.41 3.99 -12.03
N THR A 179 -29.09 2.76 -12.38
CA THR A 179 -27.80 2.14 -12.13
C THR A 179 -26.73 2.76 -13.00
N VAL A 180 -25.65 3.25 -12.38
CA VAL A 180 -24.45 3.71 -13.08
C VAL A 180 -23.42 2.60 -13.09
N TYR A 181 -22.94 2.22 -14.26
CA TYR A 181 -21.95 1.16 -14.43
C TYR A 181 -20.54 1.74 -14.52
N VAL A 182 -19.64 1.33 -13.60
CA VAL A 182 -18.30 1.86 -13.47
C VAL A 182 -17.24 0.75 -13.47
N HIS A 183 -15.97 1.10 -13.72
CA HIS A 183 -14.87 0.18 -13.55
C HIS A 183 -14.65 -0.14 -12.06
N PRO A 184 -14.64 -1.42 -11.63
CA PRO A 184 -14.34 -1.83 -10.25
C PRO A 184 -12.84 -1.78 -10.00
N THR A 185 -12.26 -0.59 -9.89
CA THR A 185 -10.81 -0.40 -9.77
C THR A 185 -10.25 -1.02 -8.48
N PHE A 186 -11.06 -1.12 -7.42
CA PHE A 186 -10.69 -1.85 -6.21
C PHE A 186 -10.33 -3.31 -6.52
N LEU A 187 -11.13 -3.98 -7.35
CA LEU A 187 -10.93 -5.37 -7.74
C LEU A 187 -9.68 -5.52 -8.64
N TYR A 188 -9.51 -4.60 -9.60
CA TYR A 188 -8.34 -4.62 -10.48
C TYR A 188 -7.04 -4.45 -9.68
N GLU A 189 -6.99 -3.47 -8.77
CA GLU A 189 -5.83 -3.26 -7.92
C GLU A 189 -5.61 -4.42 -6.93
N SER A 190 -6.68 -4.99 -6.37
CA SER A 190 -6.59 -6.15 -5.47
C SER A 190 -5.99 -7.36 -6.19
N LEU A 191 -6.51 -7.71 -7.37
CA LEU A 191 -6.02 -8.84 -8.17
C LEU A 191 -4.58 -8.61 -8.65
N TRP A 192 -4.24 -7.39 -9.07
CA TRP A 192 -2.88 -7.02 -9.47
C TRP A 192 -1.89 -7.20 -8.33
N ASN A 193 -2.21 -6.68 -7.15
CA ASN A 193 -1.36 -6.80 -5.97
C ASN A 193 -1.26 -8.26 -5.49
N PHE A 194 -2.33 -9.03 -5.57
CA PHE A 194 -2.32 -10.45 -5.26
C PHE A 194 -1.42 -11.24 -6.24
N ALA A 195 -1.52 -10.96 -7.53
CA ALA A 195 -0.63 -11.57 -8.54
C ALA A 195 0.83 -11.20 -8.29
N GLY A 196 1.13 -9.95 -7.97
CA GLY A 196 2.48 -9.51 -7.57
C GLY A 196 3.00 -10.20 -6.32
N PHE A 197 2.13 -10.37 -5.32
CA PHE A 197 2.47 -11.15 -4.13
C PHE A 197 2.83 -12.60 -4.48
N LEU A 198 2.01 -13.27 -5.28
CA LEU A 198 2.28 -14.64 -5.71
C LEU A 198 3.58 -14.72 -6.52
N MET A 199 3.81 -13.78 -7.43
CA MET A 199 5.05 -13.69 -8.20
C MET A 199 6.26 -13.61 -7.28
N LEU A 200 6.30 -12.65 -6.34
CA LEU A 200 7.41 -12.50 -5.40
C LEU A 200 7.54 -13.72 -4.48
N HIS A 201 6.43 -14.25 -3.97
CA HIS A 201 6.43 -15.43 -3.10
C HIS A 201 7.07 -16.63 -3.76
N PHE A 202 6.60 -16.99 -4.97
CA PHE A 202 7.11 -18.19 -5.68
C PHE A 202 8.50 -17.97 -6.26
N TRP A 203 8.81 -16.75 -6.74
CA TRP A 203 10.13 -16.43 -7.25
C TRP A 203 11.19 -16.63 -6.17
N PHE A 204 11.03 -16.00 -4.99
CA PHE A 204 11.98 -16.08 -3.90
C PHE A 204 11.92 -17.38 -3.07
N ARG A 205 10.96 -18.26 -3.35
CA ARG A 205 11.03 -19.66 -2.89
C ARG A 205 11.97 -20.50 -3.71
N LYS A 206 12.09 -20.23 -5.01
CA LYS A 206 12.89 -21.01 -5.96
C LYS A 206 14.29 -20.43 -6.16
N HIS A 207 14.45 -19.13 -5.99
CA HIS A 207 15.69 -18.41 -6.26
C HIS A 207 16.12 -17.62 -5.03
N GLU A 208 17.41 -17.69 -4.72
CA GLU A 208 17.99 -16.79 -3.74
C GLU A 208 18.11 -15.38 -4.33
N ARG A 209 17.95 -14.35 -3.47
CA ARG A 209 18.18 -12.96 -3.86
C ARG A 209 19.63 -12.77 -4.28
N ARG A 210 19.86 -11.96 -5.29
CA ARG A 210 21.22 -11.64 -5.75
C ARG A 210 21.88 -10.55 -4.89
N PHE A 211 21.07 -9.62 -4.40
CA PHE A 211 21.51 -8.48 -3.57
C PHE A 211 20.38 -8.04 -2.62
N ASP A 212 20.72 -7.27 -1.60
CA ASP A 212 19.74 -6.64 -0.73
C ASP A 212 19.07 -5.46 -1.47
N GLY A 213 17.75 -5.47 -1.51
CA GLY A 213 16.92 -4.51 -2.27
C GLY A 213 16.32 -5.09 -3.56
N GLU A 214 16.62 -6.33 -3.93
CA GLU A 214 16.07 -6.94 -5.16
C GLU A 214 14.55 -7.08 -5.09
N CYS A 215 14.02 -7.57 -3.95
CA CYS A 215 12.59 -7.79 -3.79
C CYS A 215 11.79 -6.48 -3.79
N ILE A 216 12.28 -5.46 -3.10
CA ILE A 216 11.60 -4.16 -3.06
C ILE A 216 11.66 -3.43 -4.42
N LEU A 217 12.73 -3.58 -5.18
CA LEU A 217 12.80 -3.02 -6.53
C LEU A 217 11.84 -3.74 -7.48
N LEU A 218 11.73 -5.07 -7.41
CA LEU A 218 10.73 -5.83 -8.19
C LEU A 218 9.31 -5.43 -7.79
N TYR A 219 9.04 -5.25 -6.48
CA TYR A 219 7.78 -4.71 -6.00
C TYR A 219 7.50 -3.33 -6.60
N ALA A 220 8.48 -2.41 -6.59
CA ALA A 220 8.32 -1.06 -7.10
C ALA A 220 7.99 -1.04 -8.60
N VAL A 221 8.62 -1.92 -9.40
CA VAL A 221 8.30 -2.09 -10.82
C VAL A 221 6.87 -2.61 -10.98
N TRP A 222 6.53 -3.71 -10.30
CA TRP A 222 5.21 -4.33 -10.43
C TRP A 222 4.09 -3.40 -10.00
N TYR A 223 4.18 -2.89 -8.78
CA TYR A 223 3.18 -1.98 -8.22
C TYR A 223 3.06 -0.69 -9.03
N GLY A 224 4.20 -0.10 -9.42
CA GLY A 224 4.23 1.14 -10.18
C GLY A 224 3.57 1.00 -11.55
N ILE A 225 3.79 -0.11 -12.28
CA ILE A 225 3.09 -0.41 -13.54
C ILE A 225 1.58 -0.52 -13.30
N GLY A 226 1.15 -1.36 -12.36
CA GLY A 226 -0.27 -1.53 -12.06
C GLY A 226 -0.94 -0.23 -11.65
N ARG A 227 -0.29 0.55 -10.78
CA ARG A 227 -0.81 1.84 -10.34
C ARG A 227 -0.90 2.86 -11.48
N ALA A 228 0.11 2.92 -12.36
CA ALA A 228 0.09 3.81 -13.52
C ALA A 228 -1.06 3.47 -14.49
N LEU A 229 -1.33 2.19 -14.72
CA LEU A 229 -2.41 1.73 -15.60
C LEU A 229 -3.79 1.98 -14.99
N ILE A 230 -4.01 1.56 -13.73
CA ILE A 230 -5.32 1.62 -13.09
C ILE A 230 -5.71 3.06 -12.70
N GLU A 231 -4.73 3.89 -12.30
CA GLU A 231 -4.99 5.31 -12.02
C GLU A 231 -5.62 6.03 -13.21
N GLY A 232 -5.27 5.62 -14.43
CA GLY A 232 -5.88 6.12 -15.67
C GLY A 232 -7.40 5.95 -15.75
N LEU A 233 -7.97 4.98 -15.03
CA LEU A 233 -9.41 4.69 -14.99
C LEU A 233 -10.15 5.42 -13.87
N ARG A 234 -9.45 5.91 -12.84
CA ARG A 234 -10.05 6.49 -11.62
C ARG A 234 -10.65 7.88 -11.87
N THR A 235 -11.66 8.22 -11.08
CA THR A 235 -12.37 9.50 -11.14
C THR A 235 -11.94 10.49 -10.05
N ASP A 236 -11.27 10.01 -9.00
CA ASP A 236 -10.86 10.76 -7.81
C ASP A 236 -9.36 11.13 -7.78
N SER A 237 -8.72 11.11 -8.95
CA SER A 237 -7.28 11.39 -9.07
C SER A 237 -6.97 12.87 -8.83
N LEU A 238 -5.84 13.12 -8.15
CA LEU A 238 -5.26 14.45 -8.01
C LEU A 238 -4.46 14.78 -9.27
N TYR A 239 -4.68 15.99 -9.81
CA TYR A 239 -3.98 16.50 -10.99
C TYR A 239 -2.94 17.55 -10.61
N ILE A 240 -1.87 17.64 -11.39
CA ILE A 240 -0.92 18.76 -11.30
C ILE A 240 -1.62 19.99 -11.84
N THR A 241 -1.61 21.09 -11.06
CA THR A 241 -2.26 22.35 -11.43
C THR A 241 -1.85 22.81 -12.82
N GLY A 242 -2.85 23.04 -13.69
CA GLY A 242 -2.64 23.47 -15.07
C GLY A 242 -2.28 22.35 -16.07
N THR A 243 -2.39 21.08 -15.68
CA THR A 243 -2.12 19.93 -16.56
C THR A 243 -3.16 18.83 -16.40
N ASP A 244 -3.24 17.91 -17.37
CA ASP A 244 -4.03 16.67 -17.28
C ASP A 244 -3.24 15.51 -16.66
N ILE A 245 -2.07 15.79 -16.08
CA ILE A 245 -1.19 14.78 -15.49
C ILE A 245 -1.64 14.46 -14.06
N ARG A 246 -1.93 13.19 -13.81
CA ARG A 246 -2.28 12.69 -12.48
C ARG A 246 -1.02 12.48 -11.64
N VAL A 247 -0.96 13.10 -10.46
CA VAL A 247 0.21 13.03 -9.56
C VAL A 247 0.58 11.58 -9.23
N SER A 248 -0.42 10.77 -8.83
CA SER A 248 -0.18 9.37 -8.48
C SER A 248 0.31 8.53 -9.65
N GLN A 249 -0.19 8.80 -10.88
CA GLN A 249 0.22 8.10 -12.09
C GLN A 249 1.66 8.42 -12.46
N LEU A 250 2.03 9.70 -12.43
CA LEU A 250 3.39 10.15 -12.71
C LEU A 250 4.37 9.54 -11.71
N LEU A 251 4.06 9.65 -10.41
CA LEU A 251 4.93 9.13 -9.34
C LEU A 251 5.13 7.62 -9.48
N ALA A 252 4.05 6.88 -9.76
CA ALA A 252 4.12 5.43 -9.95
C ALA A 252 4.96 5.05 -11.18
N GLY A 253 4.75 5.73 -12.30
CA GLY A 253 5.52 5.50 -13.54
C GLY A 253 7.00 5.81 -13.37
N VAL A 254 7.34 6.95 -12.78
CA VAL A 254 8.73 7.34 -12.48
C VAL A 254 9.37 6.35 -11.51
N SER A 255 8.68 5.96 -10.44
CA SER A 255 9.20 4.98 -9.48
C SER A 255 9.47 3.63 -10.13
N ALA A 256 8.56 3.15 -10.99
CA ALA A 256 8.75 1.91 -11.75
C ALA A 256 9.95 2.00 -12.71
N ALA A 257 10.08 3.10 -13.45
CA ALA A 257 11.18 3.30 -14.38
C ALA A 257 12.53 3.35 -13.66
N VAL A 258 12.64 4.10 -12.57
CA VAL A 258 13.85 4.17 -11.74
C VAL A 258 14.20 2.80 -11.18
N ALA A 259 13.23 2.06 -10.62
CA ALA A 259 13.45 0.73 -10.09
C ALA A 259 13.89 -0.26 -11.19
N ALA A 260 13.30 -0.21 -12.37
CA ALA A 260 13.69 -1.05 -13.52
C ALA A 260 15.12 -0.75 -13.99
N VAL A 261 15.50 0.52 -14.08
CA VAL A 261 16.88 0.93 -14.44
C VAL A 261 17.86 0.44 -13.38
N LEU A 262 17.56 0.62 -12.09
CA LEU A 262 18.43 0.15 -11.01
C LEU A 262 18.60 -1.38 -11.05
N LEU A 263 17.50 -2.14 -11.25
CA LEU A 263 17.57 -3.59 -11.43
C LEU A 263 18.46 -3.98 -12.61
N ALA A 264 18.29 -3.32 -13.77
CA ALA A 264 19.11 -3.58 -14.95
C ALA A 264 20.60 -3.31 -14.71
N LEU A 265 20.93 -2.21 -14.03
CA LEU A 265 22.33 -1.85 -13.70
C LEU A 265 22.95 -2.85 -12.71
N LEU A 266 22.18 -3.29 -11.70
CA LEU A 266 22.62 -4.27 -10.71
C LEU A 266 22.77 -5.67 -11.33
N TYR A 267 21.81 -6.11 -12.15
CA TYR A 267 21.89 -7.42 -12.82
C TYR A 267 23.01 -7.51 -13.86
N THR A 268 23.31 -6.41 -14.56
CA THR A 268 24.41 -6.35 -15.54
C THR A 268 25.78 -6.14 -14.90
N GLY A 269 25.86 -5.98 -13.58
CA GLY A 269 27.11 -5.72 -12.86
C GLY A 269 27.72 -4.33 -13.10
N LYS A 270 27.01 -3.43 -13.82
CA LYS A 270 27.43 -2.03 -14.01
C LYS A 270 27.40 -1.25 -12.70
N LEU A 271 26.48 -1.60 -11.80
CA LEU A 271 26.44 -1.09 -10.43
C LEU A 271 26.80 -2.23 -9.49
N ARG A 272 27.84 -2.02 -8.67
CA ARG A 272 28.28 -2.99 -7.66
C ARG A 272 27.35 -2.91 -6.44
N HIS A 273 27.08 -4.06 -5.83
CA HIS A 273 26.38 -4.17 -4.55
C HIS A 273 27.26 -4.87 -3.52
N PRO A 274 27.14 -4.56 -2.23
CA PRO A 274 27.82 -5.30 -1.17
C PRO A 274 27.26 -6.73 -1.07
N PRO A 275 27.97 -7.65 -0.40
CA PRO A 275 27.44 -8.96 -0.05
C PRO A 275 26.11 -8.84 0.69
N ARG A 276 25.19 -9.79 0.46
CA ARG A 276 23.89 -9.80 1.13
C ARG A 276 24.06 -9.84 2.64
N TYR A 277 23.15 -9.20 3.35
CA TYR A 277 23.18 -9.17 4.81
C TYR A 277 23.13 -10.59 5.41
N VAL A 278 22.28 -11.46 4.86
CA VAL A 278 22.17 -12.87 5.29
C VAL A 278 23.48 -13.67 5.16
N ASP A 279 24.32 -13.35 4.19
CA ASP A 279 25.60 -14.03 3.98
C ASP A 279 26.66 -13.55 4.98
N ARG A 280 26.61 -12.27 5.35
CA ARG A 280 27.49 -11.69 6.38
C ARG A 280 27.20 -12.29 7.76
N GLU A 281 25.94 -12.34 8.15
CA GLU A 281 25.52 -12.94 9.42
C GLU A 281 25.90 -14.43 9.53
N ARG A 282 25.77 -15.19 8.44
CA ARG A 282 26.17 -16.61 8.39
C ARG A 282 27.68 -16.79 8.49
N GLY A 283 28.47 -15.88 7.90
CA GLY A 283 29.93 -15.90 7.95
C GLY A 283 30.48 -15.60 9.35
N GLU A 284 29.90 -14.62 10.05
CA GLU A 284 30.26 -14.28 11.43
C GLU A 284 29.94 -15.45 12.39
N THR A 285 28.77 -16.09 12.24
CA THR A 285 28.37 -17.24 13.08
C THR A 285 29.31 -18.46 12.90
N GLN A 286 29.93 -18.62 11.72
CA GLN A 286 30.90 -19.72 11.48
C GLN A 286 32.32 -19.42 12.00
N GLN A 287 32.66 -18.17 12.28
CA GLN A 287 33.96 -17.79 12.83
C GLN A 287 33.98 -17.83 14.38
N ASP A 288 32.79 -17.79 14.99
CA ASP A 288 32.62 -17.82 16.45
C ASP A 288 32.38 -19.24 17.00
N THR A 289 32.38 -20.28 16.16
CA THR A 289 32.27 -21.72 16.51
C THR A 289 33.56 -22.47 16.21
#